data_471faea2c01ab10f446ed47ed3b4cdd3
#
_entry.id   471faea2c01ab10f446ed47ed3b4cdd3
#
_cell.length_a   1.000
_cell.length_b   1.000
_cell.length_c   1.000
_cell.angle_alpha   90.00
_cell.angle_beta   90.00
_cell.angle_gamma   90.00
#
_symmetry.space_group_name_H-M   'P 1'
#
loop_
_entity.id
_entity.type
_entity.pdbx_description
1 polymer ?
#
loop_
_entity_poly.entity_id
_entity_poly.type
_entity_poly.pdbx_seq_one_letter_code
_entity_poly.pdbx_strand_id
1 'polypeptide(L)'
;MTERLIGDRYRLATILGQGGMGQVWTAYDQRLDRRVAVKLLRPDKVAGPGSVADELRRRFVRECRVTAQVDHPGLVTVHDAGSDGDELYLVMQYVEGTDLADHLAGRHPYPWTWAVSVIAQLCSVLSAVHAVPIVHRDLKPRNVMVRPDGTVLVLDLGVASVMDTDTTRLTSTGSPIGSPAYMAPEQAMGGAVGPHTDLYALGVVLYELLSGNVPFAGSTALGVLHRHLYEAPLPVRPSRPDVPQQLEALLLRLLAKDPQDRPGSAQEVYAALAPLLPHRGSGAPAGELDPTRPFLRPQAPWPDRATVIPPRPATPPTRPDVPAAVEEAKKLLDQGLLAQAVDILGGILPAAAEQHGEHSAVVRSLRKQYAATLMDDGQFRRALPELRRLAEEFPAGDPRALRFRYDAAQCLEQLGEPAAALAEYRSLLPLFENHYANPDPGLPLEVRRRIAHLLLSLGDRPAAHDTLSRLLFDAERLHGPAHPFPAEVRRTLHWLSQVR
;
A
#
# COMPACT_ATOMS: atom_id res chain seq x y z
N MET A 1 -34.45 15.78 9.10
CA MET A 1 -33.34 14.84 8.81
C MET A 1 -32.35 15.05 9.93
N THR A 2 -32.11 14.04 10.77
CA THR A 2 -31.15 14.13 11.88
C THR A 2 -29.75 14.32 11.26
N GLU A 3 -29.15 15.46 11.55
CA GLU A 3 -27.76 15.74 11.15
C GLU A 3 -26.85 14.74 11.84
N ARG A 4 -26.25 13.82 11.06
CA ARG A 4 -25.33 12.84 11.60
C ARG A 4 -23.94 13.44 11.74
N LEU A 5 -23.40 13.40 12.97
CA LEU A 5 -22.06 13.86 13.30
C LEU A 5 -21.16 12.64 13.54
N ILE A 6 -19.97 12.63 12.96
CA ILE A 6 -18.97 11.58 13.10
C ILE A 6 -17.78 12.15 13.87
N GLY A 7 -17.33 11.41 14.90
CA GLY A 7 -16.19 11.80 15.73
C GLY A 7 -16.35 13.17 16.38
N ASP A 8 -17.58 13.58 16.72
CA ASP A 8 -17.93 14.89 17.29
C ASP A 8 -17.38 16.09 16.48
N ARG A 9 -17.10 15.89 15.19
CA ARG A 9 -16.44 16.90 14.36
C ARG A 9 -16.97 16.99 12.93
N TYR A 10 -17.29 15.88 12.30
CA TYR A 10 -17.58 15.85 10.88
C TYR A 10 -19.08 15.66 10.65
N ARG A 11 -19.76 16.74 10.25
CA ARG A 11 -21.17 16.75 9.95
C ARG A 11 -21.42 16.21 8.55
N LEU A 12 -22.03 15.05 8.43
CA LEU A 12 -22.36 14.45 7.13
C LEU A 12 -23.43 15.25 6.42
N ALA A 13 -23.28 15.45 5.10
CA ALA A 13 -24.23 16.18 4.26
C ALA A 13 -24.90 15.27 3.23
N THR A 14 -24.23 14.91 2.15
CA THR A 14 -24.77 14.11 1.05
C THR A 14 -23.88 12.91 0.73
N ILE A 15 -24.50 11.81 0.29
CA ILE A 15 -23.77 10.65 -0.18
C ILE A 15 -23.17 10.97 -1.56
N LEU A 16 -21.84 10.82 -1.69
CA LEU A 16 -21.12 10.91 -2.96
C LEU A 16 -21.07 9.57 -3.69
N GLY A 17 -21.00 8.48 -2.94
CA GLY A 17 -20.93 7.14 -3.50
C GLY A 17 -21.16 6.06 -2.46
N GLN A 18 -21.63 4.89 -2.94
CA GLN A 18 -21.85 3.71 -2.12
C GLN A 18 -21.28 2.49 -2.84
N GLY A 19 -20.52 1.67 -2.13
CA GLY A 19 -19.90 0.47 -2.67
C GLY A 19 -19.87 -0.69 -1.68
N GLY A 20 -19.23 -1.78 -2.08
CA GLY A 20 -19.08 -2.99 -1.26
C GLY A 20 -18.35 -2.76 0.06
N MET A 21 -17.50 -1.75 0.15
CA MET A 21 -16.67 -1.43 1.32
C MET A 21 -17.26 -0.35 2.23
N GLY A 22 -18.32 0.35 1.82
CA GLY A 22 -18.93 1.41 2.62
C GLY A 22 -19.55 2.52 1.80
N GLN A 23 -19.68 3.67 2.45
CA GLN A 23 -20.26 4.89 1.87
C GLN A 23 -19.26 6.03 1.95
N VAL A 24 -19.23 6.87 0.90
CA VAL A 24 -18.49 8.12 0.88
C VAL A 24 -19.47 9.28 0.94
N TRP A 25 -19.26 10.18 1.86
CA TRP A 25 -20.13 11.33 2.12
C TRP A 25 -19.38 12.63 1.88
N THR A 26 -20.05 13.65 1.35
CA THR A 26 -19.65 15.03 1.58
C THR A 26 -19.95 15.38 3.02
N ALA A 27 -19.01 16.02 3.69
CA ALA A 27 -19.16 16.44 5.09
C ALA A 27 -18.52 17.82 5.32
N TYR A 28 -18.83 18.41 6.47
CA TYR A 28 -18.21 19.64 6.94
C TYR A 28 -17.42 19.41 8.22
N ASP A 29 -16.14 19.73 8.18
CA ASP A 29 -15.28 19.83 9.37
C ASP A 29 -15.72 21.05 10.19
N GLN A 30 -16.45 20.85 11.28
CA GLN A 30 -16.98 21.94 12.10
C GLN A 30 -15.92 22.77 12.82
N ARG A 31 -14.68 22.23 12.97
CA ARG A 31 -13.59 22.95 13.63
C ARG A 31 -12.86 23.87 12.66
N LEU A 32 -12.74 23.47 11.41
CA LEU A 32 -11.99 24.24 10.38
C LEU A 32 -12.91 24.91 9.36
N ASP A 33 -14.25 24.75 9.51
CA ASP A 33 -15.28 25.28 8.61
C ASP A 33 -14.97 25.03 7.13
N ARG A 34 -14.63 23.76 6.81
CA ARG A 34 -14.28 23.38 5.44
C ARG A 34 -15.01 22.10 5.01
N ARG A 35 -15.23 22.01 3.70
CA ARG A 35 -15.78 20.78 3.08
C ARG A 35 -14.71 19.68 3.06
N VAL A 36 -15.11 18.48 3.42
CA VAL A 36 -14.29 17.26 3.40
C VAL A 36 -15.08 16.09 2.81
N ALA A 37 -14.41 15.03 2.39
CA ALA A 37 -15.03 13.76 2.09
C ALA A 37 -14.81 12.79 3.27
N VAL A 38 -15.86 12.09 3.69
CA VAL A 38 -15.81 11.10 4.77
C VAL A 38 -16.21 9.75 4.22
N LYS A 39 -15.30 8.80 4.25
CA LYS A 39 -15.55 7.39 3.89
C LYS A 39 -15.89 6.64 5.17
N LEU A 40 -17.11 6.12 5.25
CA LEU A 40 -17.56 5.24 6.33
C LEU A 40 -17.46 3.80 5.87
N LEU A 41 -16.78 2.98 6.64
CA LEU A 41 -16.69 1.54 6.39
C LEU A 41 -17.90 0.83 7.01
N ARG A 42 -18.39 -0.21 6.33
CA ARG A 42 -19.56 -0.96 6.82
C ARG A 42 -19.26 -1.67 8.12
N PRO A 43 -20.16 -1.58 9.14
CA PRO A 43 -20.00 -2.24 10.43
C PRO A 43 -19.91 -3.77 10.30
N ASP A 44 -20.65 -4.38 9.37
CA ASP A 44 -20.62 -5.84 9.11
C ASP A 44 -19.25 -6.36 8.66
N LYS A 45 -18.40 -5.49 8.12
CA LYS A 45 -17.01 -5.80 7.77
C LYS A 45 -16.05 -5.70 8.97
N VAL A 46 -16.47 -5.02 10.03
CA VAL A 46 -15.68 -4.75 11.24
C VAL A 46 -16.21 -5.55 12.43
N ALA A 47 -17.45 -6.06 12.35
CA ALA A 47 -18.10 -6.80 13.42
C ALA A 47 -17.56 -8.24 13.52
N GLY A 48 -16.77 -8.46 14.54
CA GLY A 48 -16.31 -9.78 14.99
C GLY A 48 -16.31 -9.82 16.54
N PRO A 49 -16.17 -10.99 17.17
CA PRO A 49 -16.07 -11.05 18.63
C PRO A 49 -14.82 -10.29 19.12
N GLY A 50 -15.03 -9.29 19.97
CA GLY A 50 -14.08 -8.50 20.76
C GLY A 50 -12.68 -8.29 20.18
N SER A 51 -11.77 -9.25 20.33
CA SER A 51 -10.36 -9.12 19.94
C SER A 51 -10.12 -8.99 18.43
N VAL A 52 -10.97 -9.54 17.57
CA VAL A 52 -10.84 -9.49 16.10
C VAL A 52 -11.23 -8.10 15.60
N ALA A 53 -12.29 -7.52 16.15
CA ALA A 53 -12.72 -6.16 15.79
C ALA A 53 -11.65 -5.12 16.17
N ASP A 54 -11.03 -5.27 17.35
CA ASP A 54 -9.97 -4.36 17.82
C ASP A 54 -8.69 -4.49 16.99
N GLU A 55 -8.38 -5.69 16.51
CA GLU A 55 -7.24 -5.90 15.61
C GLU A 55 -7.49 -5.26 14.24
N LEU A 56 -8.70 -5.41 13.67
CA LEU A 56 -9.10 -4.76 12.44
C LEU A 56 -9.07 -3.23 12.55
N ARG A 57 -9.55 -2.67 13.67
CA ARG A 57 -9.47 -1.22 13.92
C ARG A 57 -8.03 -0.72 13.96
N ARG A 58 -7.15 -1.42 14.70
CA ARG A 58 -5.73 -1.08 14.77
C ARG A 58 -5.06 -1.17 13.40
N ARG A 59 -5.37 -2.21 12.63
CA ARG A 59 -4.86 -2.40 11.28
C ARG A 59 -5.32 -1.29 10.34
N PHE A 60 -6.60 -0.94 10.36
CA PHE A 60 -7.15 0.17 9.56
C PHE A 60 -6.43 1.49 9.86
N VAL A 61 -6.32 1.88 11.13
CA VAL A 61 -5.64 3.12 11.52
C VAL A 61 -4.16 3.10 11.08
N ARG A 62 -3.48 1.96 11.21
CA ARG A 62 -2.10 1.80 10.75
C ARG A 62 -1.99 2.04 9.24
N GLU A 63 -2.85 1.44 8.43
CA GLU A 63 -2.82 1.62 6.97
C GLU A 63 -3.15 3.05 6.56
N CYS A 64 -4.11 3.69 7.25
CA CYS A 64 -4.38 5.12 7.04
C CYS A 64 -3.14 5.98 7.31
N ARG A 65 -2.37 5.66 8.35
CA ARG A 65 -1.13 6.38 8.68
C ARG A 65 -0.04 6.19 7.62
N VAL A 66 0.14 4.97 7.13
CA VAL A 66 1.10 4.67 6.06
C VAL A 66 0.71 5.41 4.79
N THR A 67 -0.58 5.42 4.43
CA THR A 67 -1.11 6.19 3.30
C THR A 67 -0.88 7.68 3.46
N ALA A 68 -1.07 8.22 4.66
CA ALA A 68 -0.86 9.63 4.96
C ALA A 68 0.61 10.09 4.87
N GLN A 69 1.57 9.17 4.83
CA GLN A 69 2.99 9.49 4.64
C GLN A 69 3.36 9.77 3.18
N VAL A 70 2.50 9.39 2.23
CA VAL A 70 2.75 9.66 0.80
C VAL A 70 2.28 11.07 0.48
N ASP A 71 3.23 11.98 0.29
CA ASP A 71 2.95 13.36 -0.15
C ASP A 71 3.15 13.47 -1.66
N HIS A 72 2.05 13.64 -2.39
CA HIS A 72 2.07 13.84 -3.84
C HIS A 72 0.85 14.67 -4.28
N PRO A 73 1.00 15.69 -5.14
CA PRO A 73 -0.11 16.56 -5.56
C PRO A 73 -1.21 15.83 -6.35
N GLY A 74 -0.91 14.67 -6.93
CA GLY A 74 -1.87 13.79 -7.61
C GLY A 74 -2.52 12.76 -6.70
N LEU A 75 -2.33 12.83 -5.38
CA LEU A 75 -2.93 11.94 -4.40
C LEU A 75 -3.85 12.71 -3.46
N VAL A 76 -5.02 12.16 -3.17
CA VAL A 76 -5.93 12.79 -2.20
C VAL A 76 -5.29 12.84 -0.81
N THR A 77 -5.36 14.01 -0.17
CA THR A 77 -4.81 14.20 1.17
C THR A 77 -5.75 13.58 2.21
N VAL A 78 -5.23 12.69 3.05
CA VAL A 78 -5.90 12.17 4.23
C VAL A 78 -5.77 13.21 5.37
N HIS A 79 -6.90 13.58 5.97
CA HIS A 79 -6.95 14.57 7.03
C HIS A 79 -7.12 13.96 8.42
N ASP A 80 -7.86 12.85 8.52
CA ASP A 80 -8.15 12.20 9.78
C ASP A 80 -8.63 10.76 9.55
N ALA A 81 -8.49 9.90 10.55
CA ALA A 81 -9.03 8.56 10.55
C ALA A 81 -9.34 8.12 11.99
N GLY A 82 -10.45 7.41 12.17
CA GLY A 82 -10.86 6.99 13.51
C GLY A 82 -12.01 6.03 13.51
N SER A 83 -12.61 5.88 14.70
CA SER A 83 -13.83 5.11 14.92
C SER A 83 -14.87 5.95 15.65
N ASP A 84 -16.13 5.78 15.29
CA ASP A 84 -17.29 6.34 15.96
C ASP A 84 -18.25 5.20 16.25
N GLY A 85 -18.33 4.78 17.51
CA GLY A 85 -18.96 3.52 17.90
C GLY A 85 -18.31 2.33 17.18
N ASP A 86 -19.12 1.58 16.44
CA ASP A 86 -18.66 0.41 15.65
C ASP A 86 -18.27 0.75 14.22
N GLU A 87 -18.35 2.00 13.80
CA GLU A 87 -18.00 2.42 12.45
C GLU A 87 -16.59 3.00 12.40
N LEU A 88 -15.85 2.59 11.38
CA LEU A 88 -14.56 3.19 11.04
C LEU A 88 -14.77 4.28 10.00
N TYR A 89 -14.06 5.40 10.16
CA TYR A 89 -14.13 6.51 9.22
C TYR A 89 -12.76 6.98 8.78
N LEU A 90 -12.69 7.42 7.54
CA LEU A 90 -11.53 8.09 6.94
C LEU A 90 -11.99 9.45 6.41
N VAL A 91 -11.35 10.52 6.87
CA VAL A 91 -11.60 11.89 6.41
C VAL A 91 -10.52 12.30 5.44
N MET A 92 -10.92 12.75 4.28
CA MET A 92 -10.01 13.13 3.21
C MET A 92 -10.42 14.45 2.56
N GLN A 93 -9.53 15.00 1.79
CA GLN A 93 -9.77 16.16 0.95
C GLN A 93 -11.04 15.95 0.10
N TYR A 94 -11.95 16.93 0.12
CA TYR A 94 -13.00 16.99 -0.88
C TYR A 94 -12.41 17.47 -2.21
N VAL A 95 -12.58 16.68 -3.26
CA VAL A 95 -12.03 16.97 -4.60
C VAL A 95 -13.15 17.40 -5.52
N GLU A 96 -13.07 18.61 -6.06
CA GLU A 96 -13.95 19.08 -7.14
C GLU A 96 -13.43 18.53 -8.46
N GLY A 97 -14.34 17.98 -9.28
CA GLY A 97 -14.01 17.37 -10.58
C GLY A 97 -14.97 16.28 -10.97
N THR A 98 -14.56 15.50 -11.96
CA THR A 98 -15.33 14.36 -12.49
C THR A 98 -14.46 13.11 -12.37
N ASP A 99 -15.03 11.98 -11.94
CA ASP A 99 -14.25 10.75 -11.97
C ASP A 99 -13.95 10.31 -13.41
N LEU A 100 -12.88 9.56 -13.59
CA LEU A 100 -12.36 9.22 -14.92
C LEU A 100 -13.33 8.34 -15.72
N ALA A 101 -14.23 7.56 -15.07
CA ALA A 101 -15.23 6.77 -15.76
C ALA A 101 -16.30 7.67 -16.37
N ASP A 102 -16.83 8.65 -15.62
CA ASP A 102 -17.80 9.62 -16.15
C ASP A 102 -17.14 10.59 -17.14
N HIS A 103 -15.86 10.92 -16.92
CA HIS A 103 -15.07 11.72 -17.85
C HIS A 103 -14.89 11.01 -19.21
N LEU A 104 -14.63 9.70 -19.20
CA LEU A 104 -14.59 8.85 -20.39
C LEU A 104 -15.97 8.74 -21.07
N ALA A 105 -17.02 8.48 -20.28
CA ALA A 105 -18.38 8.33 -20.81
C ALA A 105 -18.90 9.59 -21.51
N GLY A 106 -18.47 10.77 -21.06
CA GLY A 106 -18.83 12.06 -21.68
C GLY A 106 -18.13 12.36 -23.01
N ARG A 107 -17.17 11.51 -23.44
CA ARG A 107 -16.32 11.77 -24.61
C ARG A 107 -16.00 10.48 -25.38
N HIS A 108 -16.59 10.34 -26.54
CA HIS A 108 -16.29 9.18 -27.39
C HIS A 108 -16.10 9.61 -28.85
N PRO A 109 -14.99 9.24 -29.53
CA PRO A 109 -13.83 8.55 -28.98
C PRO A 109 -13.00 9.43 -28.05
N TYR A 110 -12.44 8.83 -27.00
CA TYR A 110 -11.55 9.55 -26.09
C TYR A 110 -10.22 9.88 -26.78
N PRO A 111 -9.76 11.15 -26.76
CA PRO A 111 -8.53 11.52 -27.43
C PRO A 111 -7.32 10.74 -26.86
N TRP A 112 -6.53 10.09 -27.72
CA TRP A 112 -5.35 9.34 -27.25
C TRP A 112 -4.34 10.24 -26.52
N THR A 113 -4.21 11.52 -26.89
CA THR A 113 -3.37 12.50 -26.19
C THR A 113 -3.84 12.75 -24.75
N TRP A 114 -5.15 12.69 -24.51
CA TRP A 114 -5.73 12.77 -23.18
C TRP A 114 -5.44 11.50 -22.38
N ALA A 115 -5.58 10.33 -23.00
CA ALA A 115 -5.23 9.06 -22.39
C ALA A 115 -3.75 9.04 -21.95
N VAL A 116 -2.83 9.43 -22.83
CA VAL A 116 -1.41 9.54 -22.50
C VAL A 116 -1.16 10.50 -21.34
N SER A 117 -1.85 11.66 -21.32
CA SER A 117 -1.69 12.67 -20.27
C SER A 117 -2.22 12.19 -18.92
N VAL A 118 -3.35 11.47 -18.89
CA VAL A 118 -3.89 10.83 -17.68
C VAL A 118 -2.91 9.78 -17.14
N ILE A 119 -2.47 8.86 -18.02
CA ILE A 119 -1.56 7.78 -17.61
C ILE A 119 -0.21 8.31 -17.13
N ALA A 120 0.33 9.35 -17.75
CA ALA A 120 1.57 9.98 -17.30
C ALA A 120 1.44 10.60 -15.90
N GLN A 121 0.32 11.26 -15.61
CA GLN A 121 0.04 11.78 -14.26
C GLN A 121 -0.13 10.64 -13.24
N LEU A 122 -0.82 9.54 -13.60
CA LEU A 122 -0.92 8.35 -12.76
C LEU A 122 0.44 7.69 -12.53
N CYS A 123 1.33 7.65 -13.51
CA CYS A 123 2.71 7.16 -13.33
C CYS A 123 3.46 7.97 -12.27
N SER A 124 3.29 9.30 -12.24
CA SER A 124 3.89 10.16 -11.22
C SER A 124 3.40 9.78 -9.82
N VAL A 125 2.08 9.59 -9.65
CA VAL A 125 1.48 9.14 -8.38
C VAL A 125 2.01 7.77 -7.98
N LEU A 126 1.96 6.79 -8.90
CA LEU A 126 2.41 5.43 -8.61
C LEU A 126 3.91 5.38 -8.28
N SER A 127 4.74 6.23 -8.90
CA SER A 127 6.16 6.32 -8.54
C SER A 127 6.36 6.77 -7.10
N ALA A 128 5.55 7.72 -6.62
CA ALA A 128 5.60 8.17 -5.22
C ALA A 128 5.06 7.10 -4.26
N VAL A 129 3.97 6.41 -4.63
CA VAL A 129 3.38 5.31 -3.84
C VAL A 129 4.34 4.13 -3.73
N HIS A 130 4.98 3.74 -4.83
CA HIS A 130 5.92 2.61 -4.87
C HIS A 130 7.29 2.95 -4.24
N ALA A 131 7.61 4.23 -4.01
CA ALA A 131 8.80 4.63 -3.27
C ALA A 131 8.71 4.29 -1.76
N VAL A 132 7.52 4.11 -1.25
CA VAL A 132 7.21 3.51 0.04
C VAL A 132 6.64 2.10 -0.19
N PRO A 133 6.66 1.18 0.78
CA PRO A 133 6.18 -0.20 0.58
C PRO A 133 4.65 -0.29 0.52
N ILE A 134 4.04 0.48 -0.40
CA ILE A 134 2.60 0.52 -0.64
C ILE A 134 2.32 0.11 -2.07
N VAL A 135 1.28 -0.69 -2.26
CA VAL A 135 0.69 -1.04 -3.56
C VAL A 135 -0.76 -0.60 -3.53
N HIS A 136 -1.22 0.06 -4.58
CA HIS A 136 -2.60 0.62 -4.66
C HIS A 136 -3.67 -0.48 -4.67
N ARG A 137 -3.48 -1.54 -5.44
CA ARG A 137 -4.30 -2.76 -5.54
C ARG A 137 -5.71 -2.62 -6.14
N ASP A 138 -6.28 -1.43 -6.21
CA ASP A 138 -7.63 -1.17 -6.75
C ASP A 138 -7.65 0.07 -7.66
N LEU A 139 -6.64 0.18 -8.55
CA LEU A 139 -6.59 1.26 -9.53
C LEU A 139 -7.64 1.02 -10.60
N LYS A 140 -8.58 1.96 -10.74
CA LYS A 140 -9.68 1.94 -11.72
C LYS A 140 -10.20 3.35 -11.97
N PRO A 141 -10.94 3.62 -13.06
CA PRO A 141 -11.41 4.96 -13.40
C PRO A 141 -12.25 5.63 -12.30
N ARG A 142 -13.07 4.88 -11.56
CA ARG A 142 -13.86 5.43 -10.44
C ARG A 142 -13.03 5.90 -9.25
N ASN A 143 -11.79 5.45 -9.13
CA ASN A 143 -10.86 5.87 -8.07
C ASN A 143 -9.92 7.00 -8.53
N VAL A 144 -10.16 7.57 -9.71
CA VAL A 144 -9.35 8.64 -10.31
C VAL A 144 -10.25 9.83 -10.64
N MET A 145 -9.91 11.01 -10.15
CA MET A 145 -10.62 12.26 -10.47
C MET A 145 -9.82 13.11 -11.47
N VAL A 146 -10.51 13.72 -12.41
CA VAL A 146 -9.99 14.79 -13.26
C VAL A 146 -10.56 16.11 -12.75
N ARG A 147 -9.69 17.03 -12.35
CA ARG A 147 -10.06 18.36 -11.86
C ARG A 147 -10.30 19.35 -13.02
N PRO A 148 -10.97 20.48 -12.76
CA PRO A 148 -11.20 21.52 -13.77
C PRO A 148 -9.91 22.06 -14.42
N ASP A 149 -8.79 22.03 -13.69
CA ASP A 149 -7.47 22.45 -14.18
C ASP A 149 -6.75 21.35 -14.99
N GLY A 150 -7.36 20.18 -15.19
CA GLY A 150 -6.79 19.03 -15.89
C GLY A 150 -5.86 18.17 -15.04
N THR A 151 -5.66 18.49 -13.77
CA THR A 151 -4.87 17.62 -12.87
C THR A 151 -5.64 16.36 -12.51
N VAL A 152 -4.91 15.26 -12.42
CA VAL A 152 -5.45 13.94 -12.07
C VAL A 152 -5.13 13.63 -10.62
N LEU A 153 -6.16 13.25 -9.85
CA LEU A 153 -6.01 12.81 -8.46
C LEU A 153 -6.49 11.37 -8.28
N VAL A 154 -5.71 10.59 -7.57
CA VAL A 154 -6.08 9.25 -7.10
C VAL A 154 -6.73 9.39 -5.73
N LEU A 155 -7.94 8.80 -5.57
CA LEU A 155 -8.79 9.00 -4.40
C LEU A 155 -8.54 8.01 -3.27
N ASP A 156 -8.10 6.79 -3.58
CA ASP A 156 -8.10 5.67 -2.62
C ASP A 156 -6.85 4.81 -2.81
N LEU A 157 -5.96 4.80 -1.81
CA LEU A 157 -4.77 3.95 -1.79
C LEU A 157 -5.07 2.59 -1.13
N GLY A 158 -6.13 1.91 -1.56
CA GLY A 158 -6.39 0.52 -1.17
C GLY A 158 -6.46 0.24 0.33
N VAL A 159 -6.61 1.27 1.19
CA VAL A 159 -6.74 1.10 2.66
C VAL A 159 -7.84 0.07 3.00
N ALA A 160 -8.87 0.00 2.17
CA ALA A 160 -9.94 -0.96 2.34
C ALA A 160 -9.56 -2.40 1.93
N SER A 161 -8.58 -2.61 1.05
CA SER A 161 -8.13 -3.94 0.65
C SER A 161 -7.32 -4.65 1.74
N VAL A 162 -6.81 -3.90 2.70
CA VAL A 162 -6.10 -4.44 3.86
C VAL A 162 -7.07 -5.05 4.88
N MET A 163 -8.33 -4.60 4.88
CA MET A 163 -9.40 -5.19 5.67
C MET A 163 -9.84 -6.57 5.14
N ASP A 164 -9.56 -6.83 3.86
CA ASP A 164 -9.82 -8.12 3.22
C ASP A 164 -8.56 -9.00 3.28
N THR A 165 -8.20 -9.51 4.45
CA THR A 165 -7.13 -10.52 4.64
C THR A 165 -7.40 -11.84 3.93
N ASP A 166 -8.60 -12.02 3.41
CA ASP A 166 -9.05 -13.19 2.64
C ASP A 166 -9.29 -12.83 1.16
N THR A 167 -8.38 -12.09 0.51
CA THR A 167 -8.51 -11.72 -0.92
C THR A 167 -8.55 -12.92 -1.88
N THR A 168 -8.38 -14.14 -1.39
CA THR A 168 -8.57 -15.40 -2.15
C THR A 168 -9.91 -16.08 -1.88
N ARG A 169 -10.78 -15.49 -1.04
CA ARG A 169 -12.10 -16.06 -0.82
C ARG A 169 -13.12 -15.45 -1.78
N LEU A 170 -13.55 -16.23 -2.78
CA LEU A 170 -14.93 -16.15 -3.22
C LEU A 170 -15.77 -16.11 -1.93
N THR A 171 -16.60 -15.08 -1.77
CA THR A 171 -17.57 -15.06 -0.68
C THR A 171 -18.30 -16.41 -0.68
N SER A 172 -18.80 -16.85 0.48
CA SER A 172 -19.68 -18.05 0.60
C SER A 172 -20.87 -18.00 -0.39
N THR A 173 -21.10 -16.88 -1.04
CA THR A 173 -22.09 -16.61 -2.09
C THR A 173 -21.51 -16.59 -3.51
N GLY A 174 -20.21 -16.89 -3.71
CA GLY A 174 -19.59 -16.97 -5.04
C GLY A 174 -19.33 -15.65 -5.76
N SER A 175 -19.50 -14.49 -5.09
CA SER A 175 -19.23 -13.17 -5.67
C SER A 175 -17.81 -12.73 -5.31
N PRO A 176 -16.94 -12.38 -6.28
CA PRO A 176 -15.61 -11.86 -6.00
C PRO A 176 -15.72 -10.46 -5.38
N ILE A 177 -14.87 -10.22 -4.38
CA ILE A 177 -14.73 -8.89 -3.77
C ILE A 177 -13.80 -8.07 -4.66
N GLY A 178 -14.23 -6.88 -5.07
CA GLY A 178 -13.48 -5.98 -5.94
C GLY A 178 -14.09 -5.83 -7.35
N SER A 179 -13.39 -5.09 -8.21
CA SER A 179 -13.77 -4.89 -9.61
C SER A 179 -12.95 -5.85 -10.49
N PRO A 180 -13.44 -7.05 -10.81
CA PRO A 180 -12.65 -8.08 -11.51
C PRO A 180 -12.10 -7.60 -12.86
N ALA A 181 -12.71 -6.59 -13.47
CA ALA A 181 -12.32 -6.03 -14.75
C ALA A 181 -10.92 -5.35 -14.75
N TYR A 182 -10.38 -4.98 -13.58
CA TYR A 182 -9.08 -4.30 -13.46
C TYR A 182 -8.06 -5.14 -12.66
N MET A 183 -8.43 -6.35 -12.26
CA MET A 183 -7.62 -7.21 -11.42
C MET A 183 -6.46 -7.81 -12.20
N ALA A 184 -5.25 -7.73 -11.65
CA ALA A 184 -4.09 -8.36 -12.25
C ALA A 184 -4.12 -9.91 -12.10
N PRO A 185 -3.50 -10.66 -13.02
CA PRO A 185 -3.46 -12.13 -12.97
C PRO A 185 -2.98 -12.67 -11.63
N GLU A 186 -1.90 -12.13 -11.07
CA GLU A 186 -1.35 -12.55 -9.79
C GLU A 186 -2.30 -12.29 -8.61
N GLN A 187 -3.10 -11.21 -8.65
CA GLN A 187 -4.15 -10.97 -7.63
C GLN A 187 -5.25 -12.05 -7.70
N ALA A 188 -5.67 -12.39 -8.93
CA ALA A 188 -6.70 -13.39 -9.15
C ALA A 188 -6.25 -14.78 -8.67
N MET A 189 -4.96 -15.08 -8.74
CA MET A 189 -4.36 -16.35 -8.28
C MET A 189 -3.97 -16.34 -6.79
N GLY A 190 -4.14 -15.23 -6.08
CA GLY A 190 -3.64 -15.10 -4.70
C GLY A 190 -2.11 -15.10 -4.59
N GLY A 191 -1.43 -14.71 -5.66
CA GLY A 191 0.01 -14.58 -5.71
C GLY A 191 0.54 -13.32 -5.03
N ALA A 192 1.85 -13.10 -5.10
CA ALA A 192 2.50 -11.92 -4.53
C ALA A 192 2.06 -10.65 -5.28
N VAL A 193 1.48 -9.71 -4.53
CA VAL A 193 1.03 -8.42 -5.03
C VAL A 193 2.15 -7.39 -4.82
N GLY A 194 2.51 -6.69 -5.88
CA GLY A 194 3.60 -5.71 -5.88
C GLY A 194 3.36 -4.56 -6.86
N PRO A 195 4.35 -3.68 -7.08
CA PRO A 195 4.26 -2.57 -8.02
C PRO A 195 3.77 -2.96 -9.42
N HIS A 196 4.17 -4.13 -9.93
CA HIS A 196 3.73 -4.64 -11.24
C HIS A 196 2.22 -4.92 -11.32
N THR A 197 1.57 -5.15 -10.19
CA THR A 197 0.11 -5.30 -10.10
C THR A 197 -0.60 -4.00 -10.47
N ASP A 198 -0.12 -2.87 -9.94
CA ASP A 198 -0.67 -1.55 -10.27
C ASP A 198 -0.37 -1.17 -11.73
N LEU A 199 0.79 -1.58 -12.26
CA LEU A 199 1.12 -1.35 -13.69
C LEU A 199 0.20 -2.13 -14.62
N TYR A 200 -0.23 -3.34 -14.26
CA TYR A 200 -1.24 -4.06 -15.02
C TYR A 200 -2.59 -3.32 -14.99
N ALA A 201 -3.06 -2.92 -13.81
CA ALA A 201 -4.29 -2.14 -13.67
C ALA A 201 -4.22 -0.81 -14.45
N LEU A 202 -3.06 -0.13 -14.43
CA LEU A 202 -2.79 1.05 -15.26
C LEU A 202 -2.94 0.73 -16.77
N GLY A 203 -2.47 -0.44 -17.20
CA GLY A 203 -2.66 -0.94 -18.56
C GLY A 203 -4.13 -1.16 -18.91
N VAL A 204 -4.92 -1.70 -17.98
CA VAL A 204 -6.38 -1.87 -18.16
C VAL A 204 -7.07 -0.51 -18.30
N VAL A 205 -6.71 0.47 -17.46
CA VAL A 205 -7.23 1.84 -17.55
C VAL A 205 -6.85 2.48 -18.91
N LEU A 206 -5.60 2.35 -19.34
CA LEU A 206 -5.17 2.86 -20.65
C LEU A 206 -5.95 2.22 -21.81
N TYR A 207 -6.15 0.89 -21.74
CA TYR A 207 -6.92 0.18 -22.75
C TYR A 207 -8.35 0.72 -22.84
N GLU A 208 -9.01 0.90 -21.70
CA GLU A 208 -10.38 1.42 -21.62
C GLU A 208 -10.44 2.87 -22.14
N LEU A 209 -9.49 3.72 -21.79
CA LEU A 209 -9.43 5.10 -22.33
C LEU A 209 -9.28 5.13 -23.85
N LEU A 210 -8.53 4.22 -24.44
CA LEU A 210 -8.29 4.18 -25.87
C LEU A 210 -9.43 3.53 -26.65
N SER A 211 -10.02 2.46 -26.12
CA SER A 211 -11.05 1.65 -26.82
C SER A 211 -12.48 1.97 -26.42
N GLY A 212 -12.68 2.61 -25.25
CA GLY A 212 -14.01 2.80 -24.63
C GLY A 212 -14.53 1.57 -23.89
N ASN A 213 -13.77 0.47 -23.84
CA ASN A 213 -14.15 -0.77 -23.18
C ASN A 213 -12.95 -1.38 -22.42
N VAL A 214 -13.22 -2.16 -21.38
CA VAL A 214 -12.19 -2.96 -20.74
C VAL A 214 -11.67 -4.06 -21.67
N PRO A 215 -10.39 -4.50 -21.53
CA PRO A 215 -9.81 -5.52 -22.42
C PRO A 215 -10.50 -6.88 -22.29
N PHE A 216 -11.04 -7.19 -21.12
CA PHE A 216 -11.70 -8.45 -20.82
C PHE A 216 -13.05 -8.20 -20.14
N ALA A 217 -14.12 -8.45 -20.86
CA ALA A 217 -15.49 -8.35 -20.36
C ALA A 217 -16.15 -9.73 -20.33
N GLY A 218 -17.12 -9.93 -19.45
CA GLY A 218 -17.85 -11.21 -19.34
C GLY A 218 -19.10 -11.08 -18.50
N SER A 219 -20.02 -12.04 -18.64
CA SER A 219 -21.29 -12.07 -17.88
C SER A 219 -21.10 -12.53 -16.43
N THR A 220 -19.97 -13.15 -16.11
CA THR A 220 -19.64 -13.61 -14.76
C THR A 220 -18.25 -13.09 -14.35
N ALA A 221 -18.12 -12.79 -13.09
CA ALA A 221 -16.84 -12.35 -12.54
C ALA A 221 -15.72 -13.40 -12.70
N LEU A 222 -16.05 -14.69 -12.54
CA LEU A 222 -15.10 -15.77 -12.75
C LEU A 222 -14.65 -15.87 -14.23
N GLY A 223 -15.57 -15.66 -15.17
CA GLY A 223 -15.25 -15.58 -16.60
C GLY A 223 -14.32 -14.42 -16.94
N VAL A 224 -14.53 -13.24 -16.32
CA VAL A 224 -13.62 -12.10 -16.47
C VAL A 224 -12.24 -12.41 -15.92
N LEU A 225 -12.15 -13.00 -14.71
CA LEU A 225 -10.87 -13.41 -14.10
C LEU A 225 -10.14 -14.43 -14.97
N HIS A 226 -10.84 -15.43 -15.49
CA HIS A 226 -10.26 -16.41 -16.41
C HIS A 226 -9.62 -15.74 -17.64
N ARG A 227 -10.26 -14.72 -18.22
CA ARG A 227 -9.71 -13.96 -19.35
C ARG A 227 -8.48 -13.16 -18.95
N HIS A 228 -8.49 -12.54 -17.79
CA HIS A 228 -7.30 -11.87 -17.24
C HIS A 228 -6.12 -12.82 -17.09
N LEU A 229 -6.37 -14.08 -16.76
CA LEU A 229 -5.33 -15.09 -16.60
C LEU A 229 -4.77 -15.62 -17.93
N TYR A 230 -5.64 -15.87 -18.92
CA TYR A 230 -5.30 -16.75 -20.04
C TYR A 230 -5.51 -16.14 -21.43
N GLU A 231 -6.35 -15.09 -21.58
CA GLU A 231 -6.59 -14.50 -22.90
C GLU A 231 -5.65 -13.33 -23.17
N ALA A 232 -5.10 -13.25 -24.39
CA ALA A 232 -4.36 -12.09 -24.84
C ALA A 232 -5.30 -10.91 -25.12
N PRO A 233 -4.93 -9.66 -24.74
CA PRO A 233 -5.73 -8.50 -25.07
C PRO A 233 -5.71 -8.26 -26.59
N LEU A 234 -6.86 -7.83 -27.13
CA LEU A 234 -6.94 -7.45 -28.54
C LEU A 234 -6.18 -6.12 -28.76
N PRO A 235 -5.41 -5.99 -29.84
CA PRO A 235 -4.83 -4.71 -30.23
C PRO A 235 -5.91 -3.63 -30.44
N VAL A 236 -5.63 -2.37 -30.06
CA VAL A 236 -6.60 -1.27 -30.18
C VAL A 236 -6.55 -0.59 -31.56
N ARG A 237 -5.42 -0.61 -32.26
CA ARG A 237 -5.22 0.10 -33.54
C ARG A 237 -6.09 -0.37 -34.69
N PRO A 238 -6.54 -1.63 -34.78
CA PRO A 238 -7.52 -2.01 -35.82
C PRO A 238 -8.82 -1.20 -35.75
N SER A 239 -9.27 -0.81 -34.56
CA SER A 239 -10.45 0.06 -34.34
C SER A 239 -10.09 1.54 -34.14
N ARG A 240 -8.84 1.84 -33.77
CA ARG A 240 -8.32 3.18 -33.46
C ARG A 240 -7.00 3.43 -34.20
N PRO A 241 -7.01 3.58 -35.52
CA PRO A 241 -5.80 3.76 -36.33
C PRO A 241 -5.05 5.07 -36.03
N ASP A 242 -5.71 6.03 -35.36
CA ASP A 242 -5.13 7.27 -34.87
C ASP A 242 -4.18 7.07 -33.68
N VAL A 243 -4.24 5.92 -32.99
CA VAL A 243 -3.38 5.61 -31.85
C VAL A 243 -1.96 5.29 -32.34
N PRO A 244 -0.91 5.95 -31.81
CA PRO A 244 0.48 5.68 -32.18
C PRO A 244 0.87 4.21 -31.90
N GLN A 245 1.64 3.60 -32.80
CA GLN A 245 2.11 2.22 -32.65
C GLN A 245 2.91 2.02 -31.34
N GLN A 246 3.71 3.01 -30.96
CA GLN A 246 4.48 2.98 -29.72
C GLN A 246 3.58 2.91 -28.47
N LEU A 247 2.43 3.61 -28.49
CA LEU A 247 1.45 3.58 -27.39
C LEU A 247 0.78 2.21 -27.29
N GLU A 248 0.40 1.60 -28.41
CA GLU A 248 -0.15 0.24 -28.42
C GLU A 248 0.87 -0.79 -27.91
N ALA A 249 2.14 -0.70 -28.36
CA ALA A 249 3.18 -1.60 -27.89
C ALA A 249 3.39 -1.51 -26.36
N LEU A 250 3.40 -0.29 -25.80
CA LEU A 250 3.46 -0.08 -24.35
C LEU A 250 2.23 -0.65 -23.65
N LEU A 251 1.03 -0.41 -24.19
CA LEU A 251 -0.22 -0.94 -23.66
C LEU A 251 -0.19 -2.47 -23.57
N LEU A 252 0.19 -3.16 -24.65
CA LEU A 252 0.25 -4.62 -24.66
C LEU A 252 1.30 -5.16 -23.69
N ARG A 253 2.42 -4.46 -23.51
CA ARG A 253 3.44 -4.80 -22.53
C ARG A 253 2.93 -4.63 -21.08
N LEU A 254 2.16 -3.57 -20.78
CA LEU A 254 1.51 -3.39 -19.47
C LEU A 254 0.53 -4.52 -19.16
N LEU A 255 -0.18 -5.06 -20.17
CA LEU A 255 -1.14 -6.14 -20.06
C LEU A 255 -0.53 -7.54 -20.15
N ALA A 256 0.80 -7.67 -20.14
CA ALA A 256 1.48 -8.96 -20.09
C ALA A 256 1.03 -9.76 -18.86
N LYS A 257 0.86 -11.08 -19.04
CA LYS A 257 0.35 -11.97 -17.97
C LYS A 257 1.40 -12.17 -16.89
N ASP A 258 2.64 -12.42 -17.31
CA ASP A 258 3.77 -12.49 -16.39
C ASP A 258 4.17 -11.08 -15.93
N PRO A 259 4.23 -10.82 -14.62
CA PRO A 259 4.72 -9.54 -14.09
C PRO A 259 6.13 -9.16 -14.58
N GLN A 260 6.98 -10.14 -14.90
CA GLN A 260 8.36 -9.91 -15.37
C GLN A 260 8.42 -9.35 -16.81
N ASP A 261 7.39 -9.59 -17.61
CA ASP A 261 7.30 -9.08 -18.99
C ASP A 261 6.76 -7.64 -19.04
N ARG A 262 6.27 -7.12 -17.93
CA ARG A 262 5.78 -5.75 -17.81
C ARG A 262 6.94 -4.75 -17.68
N PRO A 263 6.69 -3.43 -17.83
CA PRO A 263 7.67 -2.42 -17.45
C PRO A 263 8.10 -2.59 -15.99
N GLY A 264 9.37 -2.34 -15.69
CA GLY A 264 9.95 -2.54 -14.35
C GLY A 264 9.48 -1.53 -13.31
N SER A 265 8.94 -0.38 -13.74
CA SER A 265 8.47 0.68 -12.83
C SER A 265 7.52 1.66 -13.51
N ALA A 266 6.77 2.43 -12.73
CA ALA A 266 5.96 3.53 -13.22
C ALA A 266 6.81 4.63 -13.87
N GLN A 267 8.06 4.81 -13.46
CA GLN A 267 9.02 5.72 -14.10
C GLN A 267 9.39 5.27 -15.50
N GLU A 268 9.58 3.97 -15.73
CA GLU A 268 9.83 3.41 -17.07
C GLU A 268 8.62 3.66 -17.99
N VAL A 269 7.39 3.44 -17.49
CA VAL A 269 6.17 3.74 -18.23
C VAL A 269 6.10 5.23 -18.58
N TYR A 270 6.36 6.11 -17.62
CA TYR A 270 6.39 7.56 -17.86
C TYR A 270 7.42 7.93 -18.93
N ALA A 271 8.63 7.38 -18.86
CA ALA A 271 9.69 7.63 -19.84
C ALA A 271 9.28 7.20 -21.29
N ALA A 272 8.57 6.06 -21.39
CA ALA A 272 8.03 5.60 -22.66
C ALA A 272 6.90 6.50 -23.22
N LEU A 273 6.12 7.14 -22.34
CA LEU A 273 5.06 8.08 -22.72
C LEU A 273 5.58 9.49 -23.03
N ALA A 274 6.74 9.88 -22.49
CA ALA A 274 7.27 11.23 -22.57
C ALA A 274 7.34 11.80 -24.03
N PRO A 275 7.74 11.02 -25.04
CA PRO A 275 7.74 11.51 -26.44
C PRO A 275 6.35 11.77 -27.02
N LEU A 276 5.30 11.20 -26.42
CA LEU A 276 3.90 11.29 -26.86
C LEU A 276 3.12 12.38 -26.12
N LEU A 277 3.70 12.93 -25.05
CA LEU A 277 3.07 13.96 -24.23
C LEU A 277 2.99 15.30 -24.98
N PRO A 278 1.90 16.04 -24.80
CA PRO A 278 1.83 17.39 -25.30
C PRO A 278 2.89 18.28 -24.62
N HIS A 279 3.52 19.15 -25.39
CA HIS A 279 4.55 20.06 -24.91
C HIS A 279 4.12 21.53 -25.11
N ARG A 280 4.78 22.42 -24.42
CA ARG A 280 4.50 23.86 -24.54
C ARG A 280 4.51 24.30 -26.01
N GLY A 281 3.42 24.95 -26.44
CA GLY A 281 3.25 25.43 -27.81
C GLY A 281 2.63 24.40 -28.79
N SER A 282 2.33 23.19 -28.37
CA SER A 282 1.69 22.17 -29.24
C SER A 282 0.17 22.35 -29.39
N GLY A 283 -0.41 23.39 -28.83
CA GLY A 283 -1.84 23.69 -28.94
C GLY A 283 -2.39 24.38 -27.70
N ALA A 284 -3.66 24.78 -27.74
CA ALA A 284 -4.38 25.27 -26.59
C ALA A 284 -5.18 24.13 -25.94
N PRO A 285 -5.33 24.10 -24.58
CA PRO A 285 -6.20 23.16 -23.92
C PRO A 285 -7.64 23.29 -24.42
N ALA A 286 -8.37 22.18 -24.54
CA ALA A 286 -9.74 22.15 -25.09
C ALA A 286 -10.81 22.69 -24.12
N GLY A 287 -10.45 23.17 -22.92
CA GLY A 287 -11.36 23.70 -21.92
C GLY A 287 -11.10 23.17 -20.51
N GLU A 288 -12.16 23.15 -19.69
CA GLU A 288 -12.14 22.54 -18.37
C GLU A 288 -12.04 21.01 -18.46
N LEU A 289 -11.45 20.38 -17.45
CA LEU A 289 -11.23 18.93 -17.36
C LEU A 289 -10.30 18.36 -18.45
N ASP A 290 -9.52 19.20 -19.14
CA ASP A 290 -8.56 18.73 -20.15
C ASP A 290 -7.25 18.25 -19.48
N PRO A 291 -6.96 16.94 -19.46
CA PRO A 291 -5.79 16.38 -18.77
C PRO A 291 -4.45 16.73 -19.44
N THR A 292 -4.46 17.35 -20.64
CA THR A 292 -3.25 17.87 -21.29
C THR A 292 -2.80 19.21 -20.71
N ARG A 293 -3.69 19.90 -20.03
CA ARG A 293 -3.47 21.26 -19.53
C ARG A 293 -2.24 21.40 -18.62
N PRO A 294 -1.95 20.46 -17.68
CA PRO A 294 -0.74 20.51 -16.87
C PRO A 294 0.57 20.45 -17.70
N PHE A 295 0.54 19.83 -18.88
CA PHE A 295 1.69 19.72 -19.79
C PHE A 295 1.83 20.95 -20.69
N LEU A 296 0.71 21.44 -21.23
CA LEU A 296 0.67 22.61 -22.12
C LEU A 296 0.96 23.92 -21.37
N ARG A 297 0.46 24.00 -20.13
CA ARG A 297 0.62 25.14 -19.24
C ARG A 297 0.96 24.64 -17.84
N PRO A 298 2.17 24.10 -17.63
CA PRO A 298 2.57 23.68 -16.30
C PRO A 298 2.38 24.87 -15.38
N GLN A 299 1.68 24.68 -14.29
CA GLN A 299 1.62 25.68 -13.23
C GLN A 299 3.07 26.09 -12.96
N ALA A 300 3.36 27.36 -13.10
CA ALA A 300 4.68 27.86 -12.75
C ALA A 300 5.04 27.19 -11.42
N PRO A 301 6.23 26.60 -11.30
CA PRO A 301 6.65 26.09 -10.02
C PRO A 301 6.33 27.19 -9.04
N TRP A 302 5.70 26.84 -7.92
CA TRP A 302 5.47 27.76 -6.83
C TRP A 302 6.68 28.67 -6.81
N PRO A 303 6.51 30.01 -7.01
CA PRO A 303 7.66 30.88 -7.02
C PRO A 303 8.44 30.42 -5.82
N ASP A 304 9.72 30.08 -6.03
CA ASP A 304 10.62 29.84 -4.94
C ASP A 304 10.42 30.99 -3.97
N ARG A 305 9.39 30.88 -3.14
CA ARG A 305 9.47 31.46 -1.84
C ARG A 305 10.57 30.61 -1.24
N ALA A 306 11.79 31.00 -1.55
CA ALA A 306 12.79 31.02 -0.53
C ALA A 306 12.02 31.59 0.67
N THR A 307 11.38 30.69 1.42
CA THR A 307 11.05 30.99 2.78
C THR A 307 12.42 31.29 3.32
N VAL A 308 12.78 32.58 3.27
CA VAL A 308 13.71 33.11 4.21
C VAL A 308 12.98 32.91 5.51
N ILE A 309 13.08 31.65 5.99
CA ILE A 309 12.89 31.38 7.41
C ILE A 309 13.97 32.26 7.99
N PRO A 310 13.61 33.41 8.62
CA PRO A 310 14.61 34.24 9.27
C PRO A 310 15.35 33.25 10.16
N PRO A 311 16.71 33.21 10.11
CA PRO A 311 17.44 32.26 10.91
C PRO A 311 16.87 32.41 12.31
N ARG A 312 16.20 31.34 12.78
CA ARG A 312 15.69 31.29 14.14
C ARG A 312 16.88 31.69 14.98
N PRO A 313 16.79 32.75 15.80
CA PRO A 313 17.93 33.16 16.59
C PRO A 313 18.45 31.90 17.24
N ALA A 314 19.71 31.58 16.99
CA ALA A 314 20.34 30.39 17.51
C ALA A 314 20.26 30.50 19.03
N THR A 315 19.21 29.97 19.60
CA THR A 315 19.19 29.63 21.03
C THR A 315 20.35 28.68 21.18
N PRO A 316 21.33 28.96 22.05
CA PRO A 316 22.42 28.03 22.27
C PRO A 316 21.80 26.67 22.53
N PRO A 317 22.30 25.58 21.90
CA PRO A 317 21.65 24.29 22.01
C PRO A 317 21.57 23.93 23.48
N THR A 318 20.38 24.05 24.04
CA THR A 318 20.07 23.46 25.34
C THR A 318 20.30 22.00 25.10
N ARG A 319 21.26 21.40 25.81
CA ARG A 319 21.51 19.95 25.72
C ARG A 319 20.14 19.26 25.88
N PRO A 320 19.71 18.44 24.91
CA PRO A 320 18.41 17.81 25.02
C PRO A 320 18.38 16.98 26.30
N ASP A 321 17.36 17.20 27.11
CA ASP A 321 17.11 16.41 28.30
C ASP A 321 16.58 15.04 27.84
N VAL A 322 17.49 14.08 27.70
CA VAL A 322 17.19 12.73 27.21
C VAL A 322 16.09 12.06 28.05
N PRO A 323 16.13 12.09 29.41
CA PRO A 323 15.05 11.54 30.23
C PRO A 323 13.67 12.16 29.97
N ALA A 324 13.61 13.48 29.88
CA ALA A 324 12.35 14.18 29.65
C ALA A 324 11.77 13.84 28.25
N ALA A 325 12.62 13.79 27.23
CA ALA A 325 12.22 13.45 25.88
C ALA A 325 11.75 11.98 25.75
N VAL A 326 12.39 11.05 26.48
CA VAL A 326 11.94 9.63 26.55
C VAL A 326 10.57 9.52 27.19
N GLU A 327 10.30 10.29 28.25
CA GLU A 327 9.01 10.26 28.92
C GLU A 327 7.90 10.87 28.04
N GLU A 328 8.22 11.93 27.31
CA GLU A 328 7.32 12.51 26.31
C GLU A 328 7.01 11.52 25.19
N ALA A 329 8.04 10.84 24.66
CA ALA A 329 7.86 9.80 23.64
C ALA A 329 6.96 8.66 24.13
N LYS A 330 7.12 8.19 25.38
CA LYS A 330 6.22 7.18 25.97
C LYS A 330 4.78 7.65 26.03
N LYS A 331 4.56 8.86 26.50
CA LYS A 331 3.22 9.45 26.54
C LYS A 331 2.56 9.51 25.17
N LEU A 332 3.33 9.85 24.13
CA LEU A 332 2.85 9.86 22.75
C LEU A 332 2.54 8.45 22.23
N LEU A 333 3.36 7.45 22.61
CA LEU A 333 3.09 6.04 22.30
C LEU A 333 1.81 5.53 22.95
N ASP A 334 1.57 5.88 24.21
CA ASP A 334 0.33 5.53 24.92
C ASP A 334 -0.91 6.18 24.28
N GLN A 335 -0.75 7.36 23.66
CA GLN A 335 -1.78 8.06 22.87
C GLN A 335 -1.90 7.55 21.43
N GLY A 336 -1.03 6.63 21.01
CA GLY A 336 -1.00 6.11 19.66
C GLY A 336 -0.42 7.08 18.61
N LEU A 337 0.28 8.13 19.02
CA LEU A 337 0.89 9.16 18.17
C LEU A 337 2.31 8.73 17.75
N LEU A 338 2.39 7.65 16.93
CA LEU A 338 3.65 6.98 16.58
C LEU A 338 4.63 7.90 15.83
N ALA A 339 4.15 8.67 14.84
CA ALA A 339 5.02 9.55 14.05
C ALA A 339 5.73 10.60 14.91
N GLN A 340 5.03 11.20 15.87
CA GLN A 340 5.61 12.18 16.79
C GLN A 340 6.62 11.52 17.74
N ALA A 341 6.30 10.31 18.24
CA ALA A 341 7.23 9.54 19.06
C ALA A 341 8.50 9.16 18.27
N VAL A 342 8.38 8.77 16.99
CA VAL A 342 9.51 8.52 16.09
C VAL A 342 10.41 9.74 15.96
N ASP A 343 9.84 10.92 15.76
CA ASP A 343 10.62 12.15 15.58
C ASP A 343 11.38 12.52 16.88
N ILE A 344 10.74 12.38 18.03
CA ILE A 344 11.41 12.62 19.33
C ILE A 344 12.52 11.60 19.55
N LEU A 345 12.23 10.29 19.44
CA LEU A 345 13.20 9.23 19.69
C LEU A 345 14.40 9.32 18.72
N GLY A 346 14.12 9.56 17.43
CA GLY A 346 15.16 9.74 16.43
C GLY A 346 16.01 10.99 16.66
N GLY A 347 15.38 12.08 17.13
CA GLY A 347 16.06 13.36 17.42
C GLY A 347 16.98 13.30 18.65
N ILE A 348 16.62 12.50 19.68
CA ILE A 348 17.43 12.40 20.90
C ILE A 348 18.51 11.33 20.84
N LEU A 349 18.40 10.35 19.93
CA LEU A 349 19.32 9.21 19.85
C LEU A 349 20.81 9.64 19.65
N PRO A 350 21.14 10.59 18.75
CA PRO A 350 22.51 11.08 18.61
C PRO A 350 23.04 11.76 19.88
N ALA A 351 22.23 12.61 20.51
CA ALA A 351 22.63 13.28 21.75
C ALA A 351 22.82 12.32 22.92
N ALA A 352 21.98 11.27 23.01
CA ALA A 352 22.14 10.21 23.98
C ALA A 352 23.42 9.41 23.75
N ALA A 353 23.79 9.15 22.49
CA ALA A 353 25.02 8.48 22.11
C ALA A 353 26.29 9.29 22.50
N GLU A 354 26.23 10.62 22.30
CA GLU A 354 27.31 11.53 22.74
C GLU A 354 27.44 11.57 24.27
N GLN A 355 26.33 11.55 25.00
CA GLN A 355 26.36 11.69 26.47
C GLN A 355 26.73 10.39 27.18
N HIS A 356 26.27 9.25 26.69
CA HIS A 356 26.37 7.95 27.37
C HIS A 356 27.29 6.95 26.66
N GLY A 357 27.73 7.26 25.44
CA GLY A 357 28.47 6.35 24.56
C GLY A 357 27.54 5.48 23.71
N GLU A 358 27.93 5.23 22.46
CA GLU A 358 27.17 4.53 21.42
C GLU A 358 26.66 3.14 21.86
N HIS A 359 27.48 2.39 22.61
CA HIS A 359 27.18 1.02 23.06
C HIS A 359 26.65 0.93 24.50
N SER A 360 26.27 2.06 25.10
CA SER A 360 25.73 2.09 26.46
C SER A 360 24.37 1.39 26.54
N ALA A 361 24.00 0.91 27.72
CA ALA A 361 22.72 0.28 27.97
C ALA A 361 21.52 1.28 27.70
N VAL A 362 21.77 2.57 27.96
CA VAL A 362 20.78 3.66 27.74
C VAL A 362 20.51 3.82 26.25
N VAL A 363 21.57 3.97 25.44
CA VAL A 363 21.47 4.14 23.97
C VAL A 363 20.87 2.90 23.33
N ARG A 364 21.27 1.71 23.79
CA ARG A 364 20.70 0.45 23.31
C ARG A 364 19.19 0.36 23.60
N SER A 365 18.76 0.71 24.79
CA SER A 365 17.33 0.71 25.15
C SER A 365 16.55 1.71 24.30
N LEU A 366 17.09 2.90 24.10
CA LEU A 366 16.49 3.95 23.27
C LEU A 366 16.40 3.52 21.80
N ARG A 367 17.49 2.96 21.24
CA ARG A 367 17.53 2.43 19.88
C ARG A 367 16.52 1.30 19.67
N LYS A 368 16.39 0.40 20.65
CA LYS A 368 15.38 -0.67 20.63
C LYS A 368 13.96 -0.10 20.57
N GLN A 369 13.66 0.89 21.41
CA GLN A 369 12.35 1.54 21.42
C GLN A 369 12.10 2.28 20.11
N TYR A 370 13.09 3.00 19.60
CA TYR A 370 13.02 3.69 18.31
C TYR A 370 12.76 2.73 17.16
N ALA A 371 13.51 1.63 17.05
CA ALA A 371 13.33 0.63 16.00
C ALA A 371 11.94 -0.03 16.07
N ALA A 372 11.45 -0.36 17.27
CA ALA A 372 10.12 -0.91 17.46
C ALA A 372 9.04 0.09 17.01
N THR A 373 9.15 1.35 17.43
CA THR A 373 8.21 2.41 17.04
C THR A 373 8.22 2.64 15.52
N LEU A 374 9.38 2.59 14.87
CA LEU A 374 9.50 2.68 13.41
C LEU A 374 8.78 1.51 12.73
N MET A 375 8.88 0.29 13.25
CA MET A 375 8.16 -0.86 12.71
C MET A 375 6.64 -0.69 12.86
N ASP A 376 6.19 -0.24 14.03
CA ASP A 376 4.78 -0.01 14.32
C ASP A 376 4.19 1.14 13.46
N ASP A 377 5.01 2.13 13.14
CA ASP A 377 4.65 3.25 12.25
C ASP A 377 4.78 2.89 10.75
N GLY A 378 5.26 1.69 10.40
CA GLY A 378 5.43 1.23 9.03
C GLY A 378 6.69 1.75 8.33
N GLN A 379 7.58 2.43 9.03
CA GLN A 379 8.83 3.00 8.49
C GLN A 379 9.97 1.96 8.41
N PHE A 380 9.71 0.82 7.75
CA PHE A 380 10.62 -0.34 7.70
C PHE A 380 12.01 -0.02 7.14
N ARG A 381 12.11 0.91 6.17
CA ARG A 381 13.39 1.34 5.60
C ARG A 381 14.30 2.02 6.65
N ARG A 382 13.69 2.75 7.59
CA ARG A 382 14.42 3.38 8.70
C ARG A 382 14.67 2.41 9.86
N ALA A 383 13.76 1.47 10.10
CA ALA A 383 13.89 0.46 11.15
C ALA A 383 15.01 -0.53 10.88
N LEU A 384 15.17 -0.98 9.63
CA LEU A 384 16.11 -2.03 9.22
C LEU A 384 17.57 -1.77 9.65
N PRO A 385 18.18 -0.59 9.42
CA PRO A 385 19.55 -0.32 9.86
C PRO A 385 19.69 -0.32 11.39
N GLU A 386 18.69 0.17 12.13
CA GLU A 386 18.75 0.20 13.60
C GLU A 386 18.63 -1.20 14.19
N LEU A 387 17.80 -2.07 13.61
CA LEU A 387 17.70 -3.48 14.02
C LEU A 387 18.98 -4.26 13.74
N ARG A 388 19.64 -4.01 12.60
CA ARG A 388 20.94 -4.61 12.28
C ARG A 388 22.01 -4.18 13.28
N ARG A 389 22.11 -2.90 13.61
CA ARG A 389 23.02 -2.38 14.64
C ARG A 389 22.77 -3.04 15.99
N LEU A 390 21.51 -3.16 16.40
CA LEU A 390 21.13 -3.83 17.65
C LEU A 390 21.52 -5.31 17.64
N ALA A 391 21.38 -6.00 16.53
CA ALA A 391 21.78 -7.40 16.41
C ALA A 391 23.31 -7.58 16.52
N GLU A 392 24.10 -6.66 15.94
CA GLU A 392 25.58 -6.67 15.99
C GLU A 392 26.15 -6.42 17.38
N GLU A 393 25.39 -5.80 18.29
CA GLU A 393 25.82 -5.56 19.67
C GLU A 393 25.86 -6.83 20.55
N PHE A 394 25.34 -7.94 20.05
CA PHE A 394 25.26 -9.21 20.75
C PHE A 394 25.97 -10.34 19.99
N PRO A 395 26.47 -11.39 20.68
CA PRO A 395 26.95 -12.59 20.00
C PRO A 395 25.87 -13.18 19.06
N ALA A 396 26.28 -13.76 17.94
CA ALA A 396 25.39 -14.23 16.89
C ALA A 396 24.33 -15.27 17.35
N GLY A 397 24.60 -16.02 18.42
CA GLY A 397 23.67 -16.99 19.02
C GLY A 397 22.84 -16.44 20.19
N ASP A 398 23.02 -15.18 20.58
CA ASP A 398 22.27 -14.57 21.69
C ASP A 398 20.78 -14.42 21.27
N PRO A 399 19.83 -14.84 22.11
CA PRO A 399 18.39 -14.72 21.80
C PRO A 399 17.96 -13.30 21.42
N ARG A 400 18.61 -12.28 21.96
CA ARG A 400 18.33 -10.86 21.64
C ARG A 400 18.79 -10.53 20.22
N ALA A 401 20.00 -10.96 19.82
CA ALA A 401 20.49 -10.81 18.45
C ALA A 401 19.56 -11.52 17.46
N LEU A 402 19.15 -12.74 17.76
CA LEU A 402 18.25 -13.52 16.92
C LEU A 402 16.87 -12.82 16.76
N ARG A 403 16.36 -12.21 17.83
CA ARG A 403 15.11 -11.45 17.77
C ARG A 403 15.23 -10.24 16.86
N PHE A 404 16.29 -9.43 16.98
CA PHE A 404 16.50 -8.26 16.12
C PHE A 404 16.73 -8.65 14.66
N ARG A 405 17.41 -9.75 14.39
CA ARG A 405 17.56 -10.29 13.05
C ARG A 405 16.22 -10.77 12.46
N TYR A 406 15.37 -11.38 13.28
CA TYR A 406 14.04 -11.74 12.87
C TYR A 406 13.19 -10.51 12.51
N ASP A 407 13.21 -9.47 13.34
CA ASP A 407 12.53 -8.20 13.08
C ASP A 407 13.11 -7.51 11.83
N ALA A 408 14.42 -7.59 11.59
CA ALA A 408 15.05 -7.11 10.35
C ALA A 408 14.60 -7.89 9.11
N ALA A 409 14.44 -9.22 9.23
CA ALA A 409 13.89 -10.05 8.14
C ALA A 409 12.42 -9.68 7.82
N GLN A 410 11.62 -9.34 8.83
CA GLN A 410 10.26 -8.79 8.62
C GLN A 410 10.29 -7.45 7.89
N CYS A 411 11.25 -6.57 8.23
CA CYS A 411 11.42 -5.32 7.49
C CYS A 411 11.74 -5.56 6.01
N LEU A 412 12.62 -6.49 5.68
CA LEU A 412 12.95 -6.88 4.31
C LEU A 412 11.73 -7.40 3.54
N GLU A 413 10.92 -8.22 4.20
CA GLU A 413 9.67 -8.74 3.65
C GLU A 413 8.70 -7.58 3.31
N GLN A 414 8.53 -6.62 4.22
CA GLN A 414 7.65 -5.46 4.03
C GLN A 414 8.20 -4.47 2.99
N LEU A 415 9.51 -4.43 2.79
CA LEU A 415 10.17 -3.61 1.76
C LEU A 415 10.11 -4.22 0.35
N GLY A 416 9.54 -5.43 0.21
CA GLY A 416 9.47 -6.11 -1.07
C GLY A 416 10.81 -6.71 -1.51
N GLU A 417 11.67 -7.08 -0.57
CA GLU A 417 12.97 -7.75 -0.79
C GLU A 417 12.89 -9.25 -0.43
N PRO A 418 12.05 -10.06 -1.14
CA PRO A 418 11.75 -11.43 -0.73
C PRO A 418 12.96 -12.36 -0.72
N ALA A 419 13.91 -12.17 -1.63
CA ALA A 419 15.13 -12.97 -1.68
C ALA A 419 16.03 -12.73 -0.46
N ALA A 420 16.19 -11.47 -0.04
CA ALA A 420 16.97 -11.11 1.14
C ALA A 420 16.28 -11.58 2.43
N ALA A 421 14.96 -11.38 2.53
CA ALA A 421 14.17 -11.88 3.66
C ALA A 421 14.26 -13.41 3.78
N LEU A 422 14.13 -14.14 2.66
CA LEU A 422 14.26 -15.60 2.62
C LEU A 422 15.63 -16.07 3.10
N ALA A 423 16.71 -15.44 2.66
CA ALA A 423 18.06 -15.77 3.08
C ALA A 423 18.23 -15.60 4.60
N GLU A 424 17.70 -14.50 5.15
CA GLU A 424 17.77 -14.22 6.59
C GLU A 424 16.94 -15.21 7.39
N TYR A 425 15.70 -15.50 7.02
CA TYR A 425 14.87 -16.50 7.70
C TYR A 425 15.47 -17.91 7.64
N ARG A 426 16.07 -18.30 6.50
CA ARG A 426 16.76 -19.61 6.38
C ARG A 426 17.96 -19.70 7.32
N SER A 427 18.68 -18.61 7.54
CA SER A 427 19.82 -18.58 8.47
C SER A 427 19.35 -18.62 9.94
N LEU A 428 18.17 -18.08 10.24
CA LEU A 428 17.61 -18.02 11.59
C LEU A 428 16.92 -19.32 12.01
N LEU A 429 16.27 -20.04 11.07
CA LEU A 429 15.46 -21.21 11.38
C LEU A 429 16.19 -22.26 12.23
N PRO A 430 17.41 -22.74 11.88
CA PRO A 430 18.12 -23.74 12.69
C PRO A 430 18.51 -23.21 14.08
N LEU A 431 18.68 -21.89 14.23
CA LEU A 431 19.01 -21.27 15.51
C LEU A 431 17.79 -21.21 16.43
N PHE A 432 16.59 -20.99 15.88
CA PHE A 432 15.33 -21.05 16.62
C PHE A 432 14.87 -22.47 16.95
N GLU A 433 15.25 -23.46 16.15
CA GLU A 433 14.97 -24.86 16.42
C GLU A 433 15.82 -25.40 17.59
N ASN A 434 16.91 -24.73 17.93
CA ASN A 434 17.73 -25.07 19.07
C ASN A 434 17.05 -24.59 20.38
N HIS A 435 16.51 -25.54 21.15
CA HIS A 435 15.75 -25.29 22.39
C HIS A 435 16.46 -24.42 23.43
N TYR A 436 17.78 -24.34 23.41
CA TYR A 436 18.56 -23.50 24.35
C TYR A 436 18.48 -21.99 23.99
N ALA A 437 18.22 -21.64 22.75
CA ALA A 437 18.19 -20.27 22.27
C ALA A 437 16.77 -19.65 22.23
N ASN A 438 15.73 -20.49 22.22
CA ASN A 438 14.35 -20.02 22.04
C ASN A 438 13.35 -20.78 22.94
N PRO A 439 12.77 -20.11 23.94
CA PRO A 439 11.74 -20.68 24.81
C PRO A 439 10.35 -20.78 24.15
N ASP A 440 10.13 -20.14 22.99
CA ASP A 440 8.85 -20.14 22.27
C ASP A 440 8.84 -21.22 21.18
N PRO A 441 8.12 -22.33 21.38
CA PRO A 441 8.03 -23.41 20.39
C PRO A 441 7.23 -23.02 19.13
N GLY A 442 6.47 -21.95 19.17
CA GLY A 442 5.69 -21.45 18.03
C GLY A 442 6.53 -20.67 17.00
N LEU A 443 7.63 -20.04 17.46
CA LEU A 443 8.43 -19.18 16.59
C LEU A 443 9.12 -19.92 15.42
N PRO A 444 9.70 -21.12 15.57
CA PRO A 444 10.20 -21.89 14.44
C PRO A 444 9.12 -22.23 13.38
N LEU A 445 7.89 -22.50 13.83
CA LEU A 445 6.76 -22.75 12.93
C LEU A 445 6.40 -21.50 12.12
N GLU A 446 6.36 -20.35 12.79
CA GLU A 446 6.10 -19.07 12.12
C GLU A 446 7.19 -18.73 11.10
N VAL A 447 8.46 -18.88 11.45
CA VAL A 447 9.59 -18.66 10.53
C VAL A 447 9.48 -19.60 9.33
N ARG A 448 9.17 -20.86 9.54
CA ARG A 448 9.00 -21.85 8.46
C ARG A 448 7.81 -21.49 7.55
N ARG A 449 6.72 -20.98 8.12
CA ARG A 449 5.57 -20.47 7.36
C ARG A 449 5.98 -19.30 6.46
N ARG A 450 6.73 -18.32 6.99
CA ARG A 450 7.23 -17.17 6.22
C ARG A 450 8.17 -17.62 5.09
N ILE A 451 9.08 -18.56 5.36
CA ILE A 451 9.95 -19.16 4.32
C ILE A 451 9.11 -19.76 3.20
N ALA A 452 8.07 -20.51 3.52
CA ALA A 452 7.21 -21.13 2.53
C ALA A 452 6.48 -20.09 1.67
N HIS A 453 5.95 -19.03 2.27
CA HIS A 453 5.28 -17.95 1.56
C HIS A 453 6.26 -17.20 0.64
N LEU A 454 7.48 -16.91 1.11
CA LEU A 454 8.51 -16.26 0.30
C LEU A 454 8.95 -17.14 -0.88
N LEU A 455 9.08 -18.47 -0.69
CA LEU A 455 9.37 -19.40 -1.77
C LEU A 455 8.26 -19.39 -2.83
N LEU A 456 6.99 -19.34 -2.42
CA LEU A 456 5.85 -19.21 -3.34
C LEU A 456 5.92 -17.90 -4.12
N SER A 457 6.23 -16.79 -3.46
CA SER A 457 6.35 -15.48 -4.11
C SER A 457 7.51 -15.41 -5.11
N LEU A 458 8.57 -16.20 -4.87
CA LEU A 458 9.72 -16.32 -5.77
C LEU A 458 9.54 -17.40 -6.85
N GLY A 459 8.39 -18.09 -6.88
CA GLY A 459 8.08 -19.12 -7.86
C GLY A 459 8.68 -20.50 -7.59
N ASP A 460 9.40 -20.70 -6.47
CA ASP A 460 10.00 -21.99 -6.09
C ASP A 460 8.97 -22.89 -5.39
N ARG A 461 8.02 -23.40 -6.20
CA ARG A 461 6.93 -24.28 -5.73
C ARG A 461 7.41 -25.59 -5.10
N PRO A 462 8.42 -26.31 -5.65
CA PRO A 462 8.92 -27.54 -5.02
C PRO A 462 9.45 -27.29 -3.62
N ALA A 463 10.31 -26.30 -3.42
CA ALA A 463 10.86 -25.97 -2.11
C ALA A 463 9.78 -25.46 -1.13
N ALA A 464 8.78 -24.73 -1.63
CA ALA A 464 7.63 -24.32 -0.82
C ALA A 464 6.81 -25.50 -0.34
N HIS A 465 6.52 -26.48 -1.23
CA HIS A 465 5.80 -27.68 -0.89
C HIS A 465 6.52 -28.51 0.19
N ASP A 466 7.85 -28.71 0.05
CA ASP A 466 8.65 -29.43 1.04
C ASP A 466 8.64 -28.71 2.40
N THR A 467 8.76 -27.38 2.37
CA THR A 467 8.75 -26.56 3.58
C THR A 467 7.40 -26.62 4.29
N LEU A 468 6.28 -26.53 3.54
CA LEU A 468 4.92 -26.63 4.09
C LEU A 468 4.63 -28.03 4.62
N SER A 469 5.14 -29.08 3.98
CA SER A 469 4.96 -30.47 4.43
C SER A 469 5.63 -30.70 5.80
N ARG A 470 6.84 -30.18 5.98
CA ARG A 470 7.53 -30.20 7.28
C ARG A 470 6.80 -29.35 8.32
N LEU A 471 6.34 -28.16 7.91
CA LEU A 471 5.56 -27.27 8.78
C LEU A 471 4.29 -27.95 9.27
N LEU A 472 3.56 -28.63 8.38
CA LEU A 472 2.35 -29.36 8.76
C LEU A 472 2.62 -30.44 9.81
N PHE A 473 3.65 -31.26 9.60
CA PHE A 473 4.03 -32.30 10.53
C PHE A 473 4.34 -31.75 11.92
N ASP A 474 5.14 -30.68 12.02
CA ASP A 474 5.53 -30.09 13.30
C ASP A 474 4.36 -29.33 13.96
N ALA A 475 3.52 -28.68 13.15
CA ALA A 475 2.34 -27.96 13.65
C ALA A 475 1.28 -28.93 14.21
N GLU A 476 1.06 -30.08 13.56
CA GLU A 476 0.17 -31.13 14.09
C GLU A 476 0.69 -31.74 15.39
N ARG A 477 2.00 -31.91 15.49
CA ARG A 477 2.64 -32.41 16.71
C ARG A 477 2.52 -31.44 17.88
N LEU A 478 2.61 -30.13 17.61
CA LEU A 478 2.57 -29.10 18.67
C LEU A 478 1.12 -28.75 19.07
N HIS A 479 0.22 -28.58 18.12
CA HIS A 479 -1.13 -28.05 18.34
C HIS A 479 -2.24 -29.11 18.18
N GLY A 480 -1.92 -30.29 17.63
CA GLY A 480 -2.88 -31.31 17.27
C GLY A 480 -3.52 -31.09 15.87
N PRO A 481 -4.01 -32.18 15.24
CA PRO A 481 -4.48 -32.12 13.85
C PRO A 481 -5.78 -31.34 13.63
N ALA A 482 -6.56 -31.07 14.68
CA ALA A 482 -7.82 -30.34 14.61
C ALA A 482 -7.63 -28.81 14.80
N HIS A 483 -6.43 -28.36 15.13
CA HIS A 483 -6.17 -26.94 15.33
C HIS A 483 -6.28 -26.17 14.01
N PRO A 484 -6.76 -24.89 14.01
CA PRO A 484 -6.92 -24.07 12.80
C PRO A 484 -5.64 -23.92 11.97
N PHE A 485 -4.48 -23.77 12.62
CA PHE A 485 -3.19 -23.55 11.96
C PHE A 485 -2.75 -24.75 11.08
N PRO A 486 -2.69 -26.01 11.55
CA PRO A 486 -2.47 -27.17 10.66
C PRO A 486 -3.51 -27.31 9.56
N ALA A 487 -4.77 -26.96 9.83
CA ALA A 487 -5.84 -27.02 8.82
C ALA A 487 -5.59 -26.00 7.69
N GLU A 488 -5.08 -24.83 7.99
CA GLU A 488 -4.66 -23.81 7.00
C GLU A 488 -3.50 -24.34 6.13
N VAL A 489 -2.46 -24.87 6.75
CA VAL A 489 -1.30 -25.43 6.04
C VAL A 489 -1.70 -26.57 5.09
N ARG A 490 -2.61 -27.47 5.53
CA ARG A 490 -3.15 -28.55 4.67
C ARG A 490 -3.87 -28.01 3.45
N ARG A 491 -4.66 -26.95 3.60
CA ARG A 491 -5.35 -26.32 2.47
C ARG A 491 -4.37 -25.74 1.46
N THR A 492 -3.31 -25.08 1.94
CA THR A 492 -2.27 -24.54 1.06
C THR A 492 -1.52 -25.63 0.31
N LEU A 493 -1.17 -26.75 0.97
CA LEU A 493 -0.56 -27.92 0.34
C LEU A 493 -1.47 -28.57 -0.70
N HIS A 494 -2.74 -28.72 -0.39
CA HIS A 494 -3.72 -29.27 -1.31
C HIS A 494 -3.85 -28.41 -2.57
N TRP A 495 -3.92 -27.09 -2.40
CA TRP A 495 -3.94 -26.16 -3.52
C TRP A 495 -2.69 -26.27 -4.39
N LEU A 496 -1.48 -26.32 -3.79
CA LEU A 496 -0.22 -26.49 -4.52
C LEU A 496 -0.15 -27.78 -5.32
N SER A 497 -0.77 -28.87 -4.85
CA SER A 497 -0.81 -30.16 -5.55
C SER A 497 -1.76 -30.19 -6.75
N GLN A 498 -2.75 -29.28 -6.81
CA GLN A 498 -3.72 -29.18 -7.90
C GLN A 498 -3.26 -28.29 -9.05
N VAL A 499 -2.32 -27.37 -8.80
CA VAL A 499 -1.79 -26.44 -9.80
C VAL A 499 -0.48 -27.02 -10.35
N ARG A 500 -0.61 -28.00 -11.27
CA ARG A 500 0.49 -28.51 -12.08
C ARG A 500 0.73 -27.67 -13.32
#